data_8532fe3135268b1ab233ba323bd07fd1
#
_entry.id   8532fe3135268b1ab233ba323bd07fd1
#
_cell.length_a   1.000
_cell.length_b   1.000
_cell.length_c   1.000
_cell.angle_alpha   90.00
_cell.angle_beta   90.00
_cell.angle_gamma   90.00
#
_symmetry.space_group_name_H-M   'P 1'
#
loop_
_entity.id
_entity.type
_entity.pdbx_description
1 polymer ?
#
loop_
_entity_poly.entity_id
_entity_poly.type
_entity_poly.pdbx_seq_one_letter_code
_entity_poly.pdbx_strand_id
1 'polypeptide(L)'
;MAIILKKGDKGEHVKVLQKALGITADGDFGFNTESKVKEYQKSKGLTADGIVGATTLRELGILLEESKSTSTNMSNHSDIDITLSPISKNITNKTRDIKYIVVHFTAGGSSTKGNAMAVRNLFNKGTRPASADFVVDDETIVQCNPNLKNYICWAVGDGKGNYGITNTNSVSIEMCSTLKKGTSASVPNHSGWTITNKVIDNTVKLVKHLMKELNLPADKVIRHYDASRKSCPGIIGWNDNELYDEKGKPLGKKNNSDEWKKFKEKIK
;
A
#
# COMPACT_ATOMS: atom_id res chain seq x y z
N MET A 1 6.87 1.52 13.34
CA MET A 1 6.70 3.01 13.27
C MET A 1 7.76 3.55 12.34
N ALA A 2 7.45 4.56 11.51
CA ALA A 2 8.50 5.20 10.72
C ALA A 2 9.48 5.90 11.67
N ILE A 3 10.77 5.62 11.54
CA ILE A 3 11.81 6.30 12.33
C ILE A 3 11.85 7.75 11.86
N ILE A 4 11.63 8.65 12.81
CA ILE A 4 11.80 10.10 12.63
C ILE A 4 12.89 10.53 13.60
N LEU A 5 13.97 11.12 13.09
CA LEU A 5 15.03 11.69 13.91
C LEU A 5 14.99 13.21 13.83
N LYS A 6 15.10 13.86 14.98
CA LYS A 6 15.07 15.31 15.11
C LYS A 6 15.92 15.76 16.31
N LYS A 7 16.14 17.03 16.41
CA LYS A 7 16.87 17.63 17.55
C LYS A 7 16.33 17.15 18.89
N GLY A 8 17.23 16.70 19.73
CA GLY A 8 16.96 16.11 21.04
C GLY A 8 16.96 14.57 21.06
N ASP A 9 16.90 13.91 19.91
CA ASP A 9 16.99 12.44 19.85
C ASP A 9 18.43 11.98 20.11
N LYS A 10 18.56 10.78 20.70
CA LYS A 10 19.84 10.18 21.05
C LYS A 10 19.88 8.70 20.70
N GLY A 11 21.08 8.17 20.52
CA GLY A 11 21.33 6.73 20.38
C GLY A 11 21.88 6.30 19.03
N GLU A 12 21.80 5.00 18.76
CA GLU A 12 22.50 4.38 17.62
C GLU A 12 21.96 4.86 16.25
N HIS A 13 20.67 5.10 16.13
CA HIS A 13 20.10 5.64 14.89
C HIS A 13 20.63 7.03 14.56
N VAL A 14 20.90 7.88 15.60
CA VAL A 14 21.52 9.18 15.41
C VAL A 14 22.97 9.01 14.96
N LYS A 15 23.72 8.06 15.50
CA LYS A 15 25.09 7.76 15.04
C LYS A 15 25.13 7.31 13.58
N VAL A 16 24.19 6.45 13.16
CA VAL A 16 24.07 6.01 11.76
C VAL A 16 23.83 7.22 10.85
N LEU A 17 22.92 8.10 11.23
CA LEU A 17 22.64 9.35 10.52
C LEU A 17 23.89 10.25 10.43
N GLN A 18 24.57 10.46 11.55
CA GLN A 18 25.77 11.30 11.61
C GLN A 18 26.90 10.77 10.73
N LYS A 19 27.13 9.44 10.72
CA LYS A 19 28.08 8.78 9.80
C LYS A 19 27.71 9.05 8.34
N ALA A 20 26.44 8.91 7.97
CA ALA A 20 25.98 9.17 6.61
C ALA A 20 26.10 10.65 6.20
N LEU A 21 25.97 11.57 7.16
CA LEU A 21 26.19 13.01 6.96
C LEU A 21 27.67 13.41 6.98
N GLY A 22 28.59 12.46 7.25
CA GLY A 22 30.04 12.74 7.32
C GLY A 22 30.46 13.60 8.51
N ILE A 23 29.72 13.53 9.63
CA ILE A 23 30.07 14.26 10.88
C ILE A 23 30.37 13.29 12.02
N THR A 24 30.90 13.84 13.13
CA THR A 24 31.19 13.05 14.34
C THR A 24 29.92 12.30 14.81
N ALA A 25 30.02 10.97 14.93
CA ALA A 25 28.93 10.11 15.32
C ALA A 25 28.87 9.93 16.85
N ASP A 26 28.55 11.00 17.57
CA ASP A 26 28.42 11.01 19.03
C ASP A 26 27.09 10.43 19.53
N GLY A 27 26.11 10.30 18.62
CA GLY A 27 24.77 9.78 18.92
C GLY A 27 23.85 10.80 19.58
N ASP A 28 24.20 12.08 19.56
CA ASP A 28 23.35 13.18 20.03
C ASP A 28 22.89 14.03 18.83
N PHE A 29 21.57 14.11 18.61
CA PHE A 29 21.02 14.98 17.59
C PHE A 29 20.96 16.42 18.12
N GLY A 30 22.13 17.02 18.28
CA GLY A 30 22.29 18.38 18.71
C GLY A 30 22.18 19.40 17.56
N PHE A 31 22.57 20.66 17.84
CA PHE A 31 22.55 21.76 16.88
C PHE A 31 23.37 21.46 15.61
N ASN A 32 24.57 20.85 15.76
CA ASN A 32 25.44 20.52 14.64
C ASN A 32 24.79 19.49 13.70
N THR A 33 24.17 18.45 14.27
CA THR A 33 23.46 17.42 13.50
C THR A 33 22.25 18.02 12.77
N GLU A 34 21.45 18.86 13.45
CA GLU A 34 20.31 19.56 12.84
C GLU A 34 20.74 20.46 11.67
N SER A 35 21.79 21.25 11.86
CA SER A 35 22.33 22.13 10.82
C SER A 35 22.80 21.35 9.60
N LYS A 36 23.48 20.21 9.82
CA LYS A 36 23.95 19.34 8.73
C LYS A 36 22.82 18.65 8.01
N VAL A 37 21.77 18.26 8.71
CA VAL A 37 20.53 17.73 8.10
C VAL A 37 19.89 18.77 7.20
N LYS A 38 19.72 20.01 7.66
CA LYS A 38 19.14 21.11 6.85
C LYS A 38 19.96 21.41 5.60
N GLU A 39 21.29 21.43 5.74
CA GLU A 39 22.21 21.62 4.60
C GLU A 39 22.04 20.48 3.58
N TYR A 40 22.02 19.24 4.04
CA TYR A 40 21.80 18.06 3.18
C TYR A 40 20.44 18.11 2.49
N GLN A 41 19.37 18.36 3.22
CA GLN A 41 18.02 18.49 2.67
C GLN A 41 17.96 19.54 1.56
N LYS A 42 18.56 20.72 1.80
CA LYS A 42 18.67 21.80 0.80
C LYS A 42 19.42 21.35 -0.44
N SER A 43 20.55 20.64 -0.29
CA SER A 43 21.35 20.13 -1.41
C SER A 43 20.62 19.10 -2.28
N LYS A 44 19.62 18.43 -1.71
CA LYS A 44 18.77 17.42 -2.39
C LYS A 44 17.41 17.98 -2.84
N GLY A 45 17.18 19.29 -2.73
CA GLY A 45 15.90 19.91 -3.09
C GLY A 45 14.74 19.49 -2.19
N LEU A 46 15.02 19.03 -0.98
CA LEU A 46 14.02 18.69 0.04
C LEU A 46 13.68 19.91 0.90
N THR A 47 12.55 19.85 1.59
CA THR A 47 12.22 20.83 2.64
C THR A 47 13.29 20.78 3.75
N ALA A 48 14.00 21.87 3.96
CA ALA A 48 15.10 21.95 4.93
C ALA A 48 14.57 22.23 6.36
N ASP A 49 13.74 21.32 6.89
CA ASP A 49 13.11 21.43 8.22
C ASP A 49 13.99 20.90 9.36
N GLY A 50 15.06 20.18 9.04
CA GLY A 50 15.95 19.57 10.03
C GLY A 50 15.39 18.28 10.64
N ILE A 51 14.31 17.75 10.10
CA ILE A 51 13.68 16.50 10.54
C ILE A 51 14.02 15.39 9.54
N VAL A 52 14.60 14.31 10.04
CA VAL A 52 15.00 13.17 9.22
C VAL A 52 13.86 12.14 9.22
N GLY A 53 12.95 12.30 8.28
CA GLY A 53 11.89 11.34 7.99
C GLY A 53 12.30 10.36 6.88
N ALA A 54 11.35 9.52 6.44
CA ALA A 54 11.57 8.48 5.44
C ALA A 54 12.20 9.01 4.14
N THR A 55 11.84 10.21 3.69
CA THR A 55 12.39 10.82 2.47
C THR A 55 13.87 11.15 2.64
N THR A 56 14.24 11.79 3.76
CA THR A 56 15.65 12.16 4.06
C THR A 56 16.50 10.91 4.27
N LEU A 57 15.98 9.89 4.97
CA LEU A 57 16.67 8.60 5.17
C LEU A 57 16.97 7.91 3.83
N ARG A 58 15.98 7.88 2.94
CA ARG A 58 16.13 7.28 1.62
C ARG A 58 17.18 8.00 0.77
N GLU A 59 17.18 9.32 0.75
CA GLU A 59 18.18 10.12 0.02
C GLU A 59 19.59 9.93 0.58
N LEU A 60 19.71 9.69 1.89
CA LEU A 60 20.97 9.35 2.57
C LEU A 60 21.41 7.89 2.33
N GLY A 61 20.55 7.05 1.71
CA GLY A 61 20.81 5.62 1.58
C GLY A 61 20.83 4.86 2.91
N ILE A 62 20.17 5.41 3.93
CA ILE A 62 20.14 4.82 5.27
C ILE A 62 18.92 3.88 5.38
N LEU A 63 19.19 2.60 5.58
CA LEU A 63 18.23 1.61 6.04
C LEU A 63 18.41 1.51 7.57
N LEU A 64 17.56 2.18 8.33
CA LEU A 64 17.56 2.01 9.78
C LEU A 64 16.68 0.81 10.12
N GLU A 65 17.33 -0.32 10.49
CA GLU A 65 16.63 -1.41 11.15
C GLU A 65 16.41 -1.02 12.62
N GLU A 66 15.22 -1.29 13.16
CA GLU A 66 14.95 -1.07 14.58
C GLU A 66 15.92 -1.90 15.41
N SER A 67 16.79 -1.24 16.18
CA SER A 67 17.75 -1.91 17.08
C SER A 67 16.98 -2.69 18.15
N LYS A 68 17.19 -4.01 18.18
CA LYS A 68 16.77 -4.89 19.27
C LYS A 68 17.39 -4.44 20.60
N SER A 69 16.65 -3.76 21.45
CA SER A 69 16.97 -3.72 22.87
C SER A 69 16.54 -5.05 23.48
N THR A 70 17.50 -5.76 24.03
CA THR A 70 17.35 -7.01 24.78
C THR A 70 16.35 -6.84 25.93
N SER A 71 15.20 -7.48 25.79
CA SER A 71 14.37 -7.90 26.96
C SER A 71 13.40 -9.00 26.51
N THR A 72 13.73 -10.20 26.93
CA THR A 72 12.89 -11.40 27.16
C THR A 72 11.53 -11.51 26.47
N ASN A 73 11.47 -12.51 25.58
CA ASN A 73 10.29 -13.31 25.21
C ASN A 73 9.02 -12.59 24.76
N MET A 74 8.88 -12.46 23.44
CA MET A 74 7.75 -13.01 22.68
C MET A 74 8.05 -12.85 21.18
N SER A 75 8.14 -13.97 20.51
CA SER A 75 8.25 -14.11 19.05
C SER A 75 7.09 -13.39 18.34
N ASN A 76 7.36 -12.23 17.76
CA ASN A 76 6.52 -11.64 16.73
C ASN A 76 7.41 -11.23 15.56
N HIS A 77 7.84 -12.22 14.77
CA HIS A 77 8.23 -12.00 13.40
C HIS A 77 6.96 -11.61 12.65
N SER A 78 6.86 -10.38 12.16
CA SER A 78 5.94 -10.08 11.07
C SER A 78 6.48 -10.81 9.85
N ASP A 79 5.83 -11.92 9.46
CA ASP A 79 6.19 -12.76 8.31
C ASP A 79 6.01 -12.03 6.96
N ILE A 80 5.98 -10.69 6.95
CA ILE A 80 5.67 -9.88 5.79
C ILE A 80 6.59 -8.66 5.70
N ASP A 81 7.20 -8.48 4.53
CA ASP A 81 8.01 -7.31 4.20
C ASP A 81 7.15 -6.28 3.46
N ILE A 82 6.99 -5.09 4.05
CA ILE A 82 6.20 -3.98 3.52
C ILE A 82 7.12 -2.78 3.29
N THR A 83 7.26 -2.38 2.04
CA THR A 83 8.00 -1.17 1.65
C THR A 83 7.12 0.07 1.85
N LEU A 84 7.43 0.90 2.83
CA LEU A 84 6.74 2.19 3.03
C LEU A 84 7.22 3.20 1.99
N SER A 85 6.32 3.64 1.12
CA SER A 85 6.57 4.66 0.08
C SER A 85 5.36 5.60 -0.04
N PRO A 86 5.24 6.60 0.86
CA PRO A 86 4.06 7.44 0.94
C PRO A 86 3.81 8.27 -0.32
N ILE A 87 2.53 8.49 -0.61
CA ILE A 87 2.07 9.45 -1.61
C ILE A 87 1.72 10.78 -0.94
N SER A 88 1.80 11.88 -1.70
CA SER A 88 1.41 13.23 -1.27
C SER A 88 0.24 13.79 -2.09
N LYS A 89 -0.17 13.11 -3.15
CA LYS A 89 -1.34 13.44 -3.97
C LYS A 89 -2.43 12.39 -3.79
N ASN A 90 -3.67 12.74 -4.09
CA ASN A 90 -4.82 11.83 -4.01
C ASN A 90 -4.98 11.18 -2.61
N ILE A 91 -4.62 11.92 -1.57
CA ILE A 91 -4.71 11.50 -0.18
C ILE A 91 -5.22 12.67 0.67
N THR A 92 -6.05 12.39 1.64
CA THR A 92 -6.60 13.39 2.56
C THR A 92 -6.06 13.15 3.96
N ASN A 93 -5.49 14.18 4.57
CA ASN A 93 -5.11 14.15 5.99
C ASN A 93 -6.38 14.30 6.84
N LYS A 94 -6.88 13.19 7.35
CA LYS A 94 -8.07 13.12 8.19
C LYS A 94 -8.09 11.80 8.94
N THR A 95 -8.39 11.84 10.23
CA THR A 95 -8.59 10.64 11.05
C THR A 95 -9.77 9.82 10.54
N ARG A 96 -9.64 8.49 10.54
CA ARG A 96 -10.69 7.55 10.13
C ARG A 96 -10.82 6.37 11.10
N ASP A 97 -12.02 5.82 11.16
CA ASP A 97 -12.36 4.60 11.91
C ASP A 97 -12.45 3.43 10.94
N ILE A 98 -11.41 2.61 10.89
CA ILE A 98 -11.27 1.53 9.90
C ILE A 98 -12.11 0.34 10.34
N LYS A 99 -13.04 -0.06 9.48
CA LYS A 99 -13.99 -1.17 9.69
C LYS A 99 -13.89 -2.25 8.61
N TYR A 100 -13.23 -1.96 7.50
CA TYR A 100 -13.14 -2.85 6.34
C TYR A 100 -11.75 -2.85 5.73
N ILE A 101 -11.37 -3.99 5.15
CA ILE A 101 -10.26 -4.13 4.22
C ILE A 101 -10.86 -4.42 2.85
N VAL A 102 -10.58 -3.56 1.86
CA VAL A 102 -11.16 -3.65 0.52
C VAL A 102 -10.11 -4.09 -0.48
N VAL A 103 -10.39 -5.18 -1.19
CA VAL A 103 -9.50 -5.73 -2.21
C VAL A 103 -9.94 -5.23 -3.59
N HIS A 104 -8.97 -4.71 -4.35
CA HIS A 104 -9.10 -4.19 -5.71
C HIS A 104 -8.14 -4.89 -6.65
N PHE A 105 -8.21 -4.56 -7.93
CA PHE A 105 -7.18 -4.85 -8.93
C PHE A 105 -6.86 -3.60 -9.73
N THR A 106 -5.62 -3.45 -10.18
CA THR A 106 -5.15 -2.21 -10.83
C THR A 106 -5.79 -1.94 -12.19
N ALA A 107 -6.39 -2.96 -12.82
CA ALA A 107 -6.94 -2.89 -14.17
C ALA A 107 -5.93 -2.32 -15.20
N GLY A 108 -4.67 -2.67 -15.06
CA GLY A 108 -3.59 -2.19 -15.95
C GLY A 108 -2.20 -2.54 -15.43
N GLY A 109 -1.21 -2.38 -16.29
CA GLY A 109 0.18 -2.65 -15.95
C GLY A 109 0.54 -4.13 -16.04
N SER A 110 1.28 -4.61 -15.07
CA SER A 110 1.79 -5.98 -14.98
C SER A 110 1.67 -6.48 -13.54
N SER A 111 1.70 -7.79 -13.35
CA SER A 111 1.80 -8.42 -12.02
C SER A 111 3.24 -8.53 -11.52
N THR A 112 4.24 -8.29 -12.39
CA THR A 112 5.65 -8.53 -12.12
C THR A 112 6.26 -7.52 -11.16
N LYS A 113 7.43 -7.86 -10.62
CA LYS A 113 8.24 -7.02 -9.73
C LYS A 113 8.39 -5.58 -10.22
N GLY A 114 8.27 -4.65 -9.30
CA GLY A 114 8.39 -3.21 -9.54
C GLY A 114 7.12 -2.54 -10.02
N ASN A 115 6.07 -3.30 -10.37
CA ASN A 115 4.81 -2.71 -10.81
C ASN A 115 4.03 -2.08 -9.65
N ALA A 116 4.12 -2.60 -8.45
CA ALA A 116 3.52 -1.98 -7.26
C ALA A 116 4.06 -0.55 -7.06
N MET A 117 5.38 -0.36 -7.23
CA MET A 117 5.99 0.97 -7.14
C MET A 117 5.58 1.86 -8.32
N ALA A 118 5.45 1.31 -9.54
CA ALA A 118 4.97 2.06 -10.70
C ALA A 118 3.53 2.58 -10.50
N VAL A 119 2.64 1.74 -9.97
CA VAL A 119 1.25 2.12 -9.63
C VAL A 119 1.23 3.17 -8.51
N ARG A 120 2.03 3.00 -7.45
CA ARG A 120 2.21 4.02 -6.41
C ARG A 120 2.64 5.37 -7.01
N ASN A 121 3.58 5.36 -7.97
CA ASN A 121 4.03 6.57 -8.65
C ASN A 121 2.92 7.22 -9.49
N LEU A 122 2.04 6.43 -10.12
CA LEU A 122 0.85 6.96 -10.81
C LEU A 122 -0.10 7.66 -9.84
N PHE A 123 -0.37 7.08 -8.68
CA PHE A 123 -1.17 7.74 -7.63
C PHE A 123 -0.55 9.08 -7.21
N ASN A 124 0.77 9.11 -7.03
CA ASN A 124 1.48 10.31 -6.59
C ASN A 124 1.60 11.41 -7.68
N LYS A 125 1.41 11.09 -8.97
CA LYS A 125 1.33 12.10 -10.03
C LYS A 125 0.06 12.96 -9.91
N GLY A 126 -1.02 12.41 -9.37
CA GLY A 126 -2.28 13.14 -9.18
C GLY A 126 -3.06 13.38 -10.48
N THR A 127 -2.71 12.71 -11.59
CA THR A 127 -3.39 12.88 -12.88
C THR A 127 -4.76 12.20 -12.95
N ARG A 128 -5.02 11.26 -12.05
CA ARG A 128 -6.32 10.60 -11.86
C ARG A 128 -6.69 10.72 -10.38
N PRO A 129 -7.94 11.04 -10.03
CA PRO A 129 -8.38 11.18 -8.64
C PRO A 129 -8.62 9.81 -7.99
N ALA A 130 -7.56 9.00 -7.90
CA ALA A 130 -7.61 7.66 -7.31
C ALA A 130 -6.29 7.32 -6.62
N SER A 131 -6.37 6.56 -5.54
CA SER A 131 -5.23 5.99 -4.81
C SER A 131 -5.68 4.83 -3.95
N ALA A 132 -4.71 4.04 -3.42
CA ALA A 132 -4.97 3.00 -2.45
C ALA A 132 -3.95 3.06 -1.31
N ASP A 133 -4.27 2.44 -0.19
CA ASP A 133 -3.38 2.37 0.96
C ASP A 133 -2.18 1.46 0.68
N PHE A 134 -2.41 0.37 -0.05
CA PHE A 134 -1.39 -0.60 -0.46
C PHE A 134 -1.50 -0.96 -1.93
N VAL A 135 -0.36 -1.30 -2.53
CA VAL A 135 -0.26 -1.93 -3.84
C VAL A 135 0.62 -3.17 -3.72
N VAL A 136 0.19 -4.27 -4.34
CA VAL A 136 0.85 -5.58 -4.23
C VAL A 136 1.17 -6.10 -5.62
N ASP A 137 2.43 -6.42 -5.88
CA ASP A 137 2.87 -7.21 -7.04
C ASP A 137 3.40 -8.60 -6.61
N ASP A 138 4.03 -9.34 -7.52
CA ASP A 138 4.47 -10.71 -7.25
C ASP A 138 5.69 -10.82 -6.31
N GLU A 139 6.39 -9.71 -6.03
CA GLU A 139 7.55 -9.71 -5.14
C GLU A 139 7.48 -8.64 -4.04
N THR A 140 6.65 -7.60 -4.21
CA THR A 140 6.66 -6.45 -3.32
C THR A 140 5.27 -6.06 -2.83
N ILE A 141 5.22 -5.58 -1.60
CA ILE A 141 4.06 -4.92 -1.01
C ILE A 141 4.47 -3.48 -0.70
N VAL A 142 3.83 -2.53 -1.35
CA VAL A 142 4.10 -1.11 -1.18
C VAL A 142 2.97 -0.46 -0.39
N GLN A 143 3.30 0.12 0.77
CA GLN A 143 2.37 0.96 1.53
C GLN A 143 2.47 2.40 1.02
N CYS A 144 1.39 2.88 0.41
CA CYS A 144 1.27 4.23 -0.15
C CYS A 144 0.76 5.25 0.89
N ASN A 145 0.00 4.79 1.87
CA ASN A 145 -0.53 5.62 2.94
C ASN A 145 0.50 5.78 4.07
N PRO A 146 0.89 7.01 4.46
CA PRO A 146 1.89 7.21 5.51
C PRO A 146 1.43 6.76 6.90
N ASN A 147 0.11 6.79 7.15
CA ASN A 147 -0.48 6.37 8.42
C ASN A 147 -1.95 6.01 8.21
N LEU A 148 -2.31 4.75 8.39
CA LEU A 148 -3.64 4.23 8.08
C LEU A 148 -4.76 4.90 8.89
N LYS A 149 -4.50 5.37 10.10
CA LYS A 149 -5.51 6.01 10.95
C LYS A 149 -5.70 7.50 10.66
N ASN A 150 -4.67 8.17 10.13
CA ASN A 150 -4.66 9.63 9.99
C ASN A 150 -4.73 10.11 8.54
N TYR A 151 -4.73 9.19 7.57
CA TYR A 151 -4.83 9.53 6.15
C TYR A 151 -5.83 8.63 5.44
N ILE A 152 -6.50 9.19 4.43
CA ILE A 152 -7.55 8.56 3.65
C ILE A 152 -7.13 8.53 2.19
N CYS A 153 -6.94 7.35 1.63
CA CYS A 153 -6.78 7.14 0.19
C CYS A 153 -8.14 7.11 -0.52
N TRP A 154 -8.15 7.39 -1.83
CA TRP A 154 -9.37 7.58 -2.62
C TRP A 154 -9.64 6.36 -3.50
N ALA A 155 -10.21 5.30 -2.94
CA ALA A 155 -10.36 4.01 -3.60
C ALA A 155 -11.82 3.57 -3.86
N VAL A 156 -12.74 3.86 -2.93
CA VAL A 156 -14.13 3.38 -2.97
C VAL A 156 -15.17 4.49 -3.02
N GLY A 157 -14.77 5.70 -3.43
CA GLY A 157 -15.67 6.87 -3.47
C GLY A 157 -16.81 6.77 -4.48
N ASP A 158 -16.70 5.92 -5.49
CA ASP A 158 -17.71 5.67 -6.52
C ASP A 158 -18.99 5.01 -5.98
N GLY A 159 -18.88 4.26 -4.88
CA GLY A 159 -20.03 3.68 -4.17
C GLY A 159 -20.87 4.70 -3.38
N LYS A 160 -20.41 5.95 -3.24
CA LYS A 160 -21.09 7.03 -2.50
C LYS A 160 -21.58 6.63 -1.11
N GLY A 161 -21.04 5.57 -0.52
CA GLY A 161 -21.45 5.02 0.77
C GLY A 161 -22.77 4.23 0.77
N ASN A 162 -23.36 3.95 -0.39
CA ASN A 162 -24.66 3.26 -0.51
C ASN A 162 -24.68 1.86 0.13
N TYR A 163 -23.52 1.24 0.31
CA TYR A 163 -23.36 -0.08 0.95
C TYR A 163 -22.66 0.01 2.32
N GLY A 164 -22.62 1.20 2.92
CA GLY A 164 -21.98 1.44 4.22
C GLY A 164 -20.43 1.45 4.19
N ILE A 165 -19.82 1.33 3.00
CA ILE A 165 -18.36 1.30 2.82
C ILE A 165 -17.91 2.57 2.11
N THR A 166 -16.92 3.25 2.70
CA THR A 166 -16.39 4.53 2.22
C THR A 166 -14.87 4.56 2.38
N ASN A 167 -14.21 5.53 1.75
CA ASN A 167 -12.78 5.77 1.98
C ASN A 167 -12.45 6.05 3.46
N THR A 168 -13.41 6.58 4.24
CA THR A 168 -13.20 6.94 5.64
C THR A 168 -13.29 5.78 6.61
N ASN A 169 -13.81 4.63 6.19
CA ASN A 169 -13.94 3.45 7.05
C ASN A 169 -13.30 2.19 6.46
N SER A 170 -12.45 2.33 5.45
CA SER A 170 -11.80 1.19 4.83
C SER A 170 -10.32 1.43 4.51
N VAL A 171 -9.53 0.36 4.54
CA VAL A 171 -8.17 0.27 3.97
C VAL A 171 -8.27 -0.44 2.64
N SER A 172 -7.66 0.10 1.60
CA SER A 172 -7.73 -0.41 0.23
C SER A 172 -6.41 -1.02 -0.23
N ILE A 173 -6.48 -2.20 -0.85
CA ILE A 173 -5.35 -2.96 -1.39
C ILE A 173 -5.56 -3.15 -2.89
N GLU A 174 -4.65 -2.63 -3.70
CA GLU A 174 -4.61 -2.85 -5.16
C GLU A 174 -3.71 -4.02 -5.50
N MET A 175 -4.29 -5.08 -6.05
CA MET A 175 -3.55 -6.21 -6.62
C MET A 175 -3.11 -5.87 -8.04
N CYS A 176 -1.81 -5.92 -8.32
CA CYS A 176 -1.28 -5.72 -9.67
C CYS A 176 -1.78 -6.83 -10.60
N SER A 177 -2.40 -6.43 -11.69
CA SER A 177 -2.98 -7.33 -12.69
C SER A 177 -2.37 -7.10 -14.06
N THR A 178 -2.42 -8.12 -14.91
CA THR A 178 -1.92 -8.09 -16.29
C THR A 178 -3.09 -8.24 -17.26
N LEU A 179 -3.08 -7.41 -18.30
CA LEU A 179 -4.00 -7.56 -19.42
C LEU A 179 -3.30 -8.34 -20.54
N LYS A 180 -3.92 -9.41 -21.01
CA LYS A 180 -3.44 -10.18 -22.14
C LYS A 180 -3.33 -9.29 -23.38
N LYS A 181 -2.23 -9.40 -24.12
CA LYS A 181 -1.99 -8.63 -25.34
C LYS A 181 -3.14 -8.85 -26.34
N GLY A 182 -3.64 -7.75 -26.91
CA GLY A 182 -4.73 -7.79 -27.91
C GLY A 182 -6.14 -7.78 -27.31
N THR A 183 -6.26 -7.64 -25.97
CA THR A 183 -7.55 -7.45 -25.30
C THR A 183 -7.85 -5.98 -25.04
N SER A 184 -9.14 -5.62 -24.91
CA SER A 184 -9.57 -4.26 -24.61
C SER A 184 -9.50 -3.99 -23.10
N ALA A 185 -8.74 -2.96 -22.71
CA ALA A 185 -8.67 -2.50 -21.31
C ALA A 185 -9.95 -1.78 -20.84
N SER A 186 -10.83 -1.38 -21.76
CA SER A 186 -12.05 -0.64 -21.43
C SER A 186 -13.17 -1.50 -20.83
N VAL A 187 -13.07 -2.82 -20.97
CA VAL A 187 -14.07 -3.76 -20.46
C VAL A 187 -13.51 -4.49 -19.24
N PRO A 188 -14.01 -4.26 -18.05
CA PRO A 188 -13.67 -5.06 -16.88
C PRO A 188 -14.35 -6.43 -16.91
N ASN A 189 -13.90 -7.35 -16.03
CA ASN A 189 -14.54 -8.66 -15.84
C ASN A 189 -14.55 -9.56 -17.10
N HIS A 190 -13.42 -9.63 -17.79
CA HIS A 190 -13.24 -10.50 -18.96
C HIS A 190 -12.01 -11.39 -18.85
N SER A 191 -11.92 -12.41 -19.71
CA SER A 191 -10.88 -13.45 -19.70
C SER A 191 -9.46 -12.95 -19.97
N GLY A 192 -9.31 -11.72 -20.44
CA GLY A 192 -8.00 -11.09 -20.67
C GLY A 192 -7.32 -10.56 -19.41
N TRP A 193 -8.03 -10.39 -18.29
CA TRP A 193 -7.44 -10.00 -17.01
C TRP A 193 -6.90 -11.21 -16.28
N THR A 194 -5.63 -11.13 -15.89
CA THR A 194 -4.95 -12.17 -15.11
C THR A 194 -4.22 -11.58 -13.91
N ILE A 195 -4.03 -12.40 -12.90
CA ILE A 195 -3.25 -12.12 -11.71
C ILE A 195 -2.45 -13.37 -11.36
N THR A 196 -1.22 -13.21 -10.92
CA THR A 196 -0.38 -14.36 -10.54
C THR A 196 -0.75 -14.88 -9.15
N ASN A 197 -0.50 -16.17 -8.91
CA ASN A 197 -0.65 -16.75 -7.57
C ASN A 197 0.22 -16.03 -6.53
N LYS A 198 1.40 -15.55 -6.93
CA LYS A 198 2.28 -14.79 -6.05
C LYS A 198 1.64 -13.49 -5.55
N VAL A 199 0.98 -12.71 -6.43
CA VAL A 199 0.22 -11.52 -6.01
C VAL A 199 -0.90 -11.90 -5.05
N ILE A 200 -1.64 -12.99 -5.34
CA ILE A 200 -2.71 -13.47 -4.45
C ILE A 200 -2.12 -13.85 -3.07
N ASP A 201 -1.04 -14.63 -3.04
CA ASP A 201 -0.42 -15.09 -1.79
C ASP A 201 0.19 -13.94 -0.98
N ASN A 202 0.82 -12.95 -1.63
CA ASN A 202 1.29 -11.73 -0.98
C ASN A 202 0.12 -10.89 -0.43
N THR A 203 -0.99 -10.82 -1.17
CA THR A 203 -2.22 -10.14 -0.71
C THR A 203 -2.83 -10.86 0.49
N VAL A 204 -2.85 -12.20 0.50
CA VAL A 204 -3.29 -13.00 1.66
C VAL A 204 -2.45 -12.70 2.89
N LYS A 205 -1.10 -12.66 2.75
CA LYS A 205 -0.19 -12.30 3.86
C LYS A 205 -0.49 -10.89 4.38
N LEU A 206 -0.62 -9.91 3.49
CA LEU A 206 -0.95 -8.53 3.86
C LEU A 206 -2.31 -8.43 4.57
N VAL A 207 -3.33 -9.10 4.05
CA VAL A 207 -4.68 -9.10 4.65
C VAL A 207 -4.65 -9.70 6.05
N LYS A 208 -3.99 -10.85 6.26
CA LYS A 208 -3.83 -11.45 7.61
C LYS A 208 -3.11 -10.51 8.57
N HIS A 209 -2.04 -9.86 8.11
CA HIS A 209 -1.32 -8.86 8.90
C HIS A 209 -2.24 -7.69 9.30
N LEU A 210 -2.98 -7.11 8.34
CA LEU A 210 -3.90 -6.01 8.60
C LEU A 210 -5.09 -6.42 9.49
N MET A 211 -5.64 -7.62 9.30
CA MET A 211 -6.69 -8.16 10.18
C MET A 211 -6.23 -8.19 11.64
N LYS A 212 -5.00 -8.66 11.88
CA LYS A 212 -4.39 -8.68 13.21
C LYS A 212 -4.14 -7.27 13.76
N GLU A 213 -3.52 -6.40 12.96
CA GLU A 213 -3.17 -5.03 13.37
C GLU A 213 -4.39 -4.17 13.66
N LEU A 214 -5.44 -4.30 12.85
CA LEU A 214 -6.67 -3.52 12.94
C LEU A 214 -7.76 -4.20 13.78
N ASN A 215 -7.50 -5.40 14.29
CA ASN A 215 -8.48 -6.23 15.01
C ASN A 215 -9.78 -6.43 14.21
N LEU A 216 -9.64 -6.79 12.93
CA LEU A 216 -10.77 -7.01 12.03
C LEU A 216 -10.95 -8.51 11.72
N PRO A 217 -12.16 -9.05 11.83
CA PRO A 217 -12.43 -10.43 11.45
C PRO A 217 -12.50 -10.59 9.91
N ALA A 218 -12.40 -11.82 9.43
CA ALA A 218 -12.34 -12.13 8.00
C ALA A 218 -13.59 -11.70 7.21
N ASP A 219 -14.76 -11.57 7.84
CA ASP A 219 -15.98 -11.06 7.18
C ASP A 219 -15.89 -9.56 6.82
N LYS A 220 -14.99 -8.81 7.46
CA LYS A 220 -14.70 -7.40 7.14
C LYS A 220 -13.71 -7.22 5.99
N VAL A 221 -13.17 -8.31 5.45
CA VAL A 221 -12.40 -8.31 4.20
C VAL A 221 -13.36 -8.52 3.04
N ILE A 222 -13.47 -7.51 2.18
CA ILE A 222 -14.48 -7.41 1.13
C ILE A 222 -13.84 -6.98 -0.21
N ARG A 223 -14.60 -7.07 -1.28
CA ARG A 223 -14.21 -6.60 -2.62
C ARG A 223 -14.72 -5.17 -2.84
N HIS A 224 -14.10 -4.44 -3.74
CA HIS A 224 -14.68 -3.18 -4.22
C HIS A 224 -16.10 -3.40 -4.80
N TYR A 225 -16.33 -4.56 -5.43
CA TYR A 225 -17.68 -4.98 -5.85
C TYR A 225 -18.72 -4.90 -4.72
N ASP A 226 -18.36 -5.29 -3.51
CA ASP A 226 -19.27 -5.26 -2.36
C ASP A 226 -19.57 -3.83 -1.91
N ALA A 227 -18.62 -2.89 -2.13
CA ALA A 227 -18.76 -1.48 -1.76
C ALA A 227 -19.55 -0.63 -2.78
N SER A 228 -19.55 -1.00 -4.09
CA SER A 228 -20.12 -0.14 -5.14
C SER A 228 -20.82 -0.87 -6.29
N ARG A 229 -20.79 -2.20 -6.31
CA ARG A 229 -21.22 -3.05 -7.43
C ARG A 229 -20.37 -2.90 -8.70
N LYS A 230 -19.25 -2.19 -8.63
CA LYS A 230 -18.27 -2.14 -9.70
C LYS A 230 -17.62 -3.50 -9.94
N SER A 231 -17.30 -3.83 -11.18
CA SER A 231 -16.54 -5.06 -11.51
C SER A 231 -15.07 -4.93 -11.06
N CYS A 232 -14.85 -4.99 -9.75
CA CYS A 232 -13.53 -4.89 -9.15
C CYS A 232 -13.45 -5.78 -7.87
N PRO A 233 -12.54 -6.74 -7.84
CA PRO A 233 -11.62 -7.14 -8.90
C PRO A 233 -12.36 -7.67 -10.14
N GLY A 234 -11.92 -7.20 -11.32
CA GLY A 234 -12.52 -7.55 -12.61
C GLY A 234 -12.00 -8.86 -13.21
N ILE A 235 -11.44 -9.72 -12.37
CA ILE A 235 -10.86 -11.01 -12.75
C ILE A 235 -11.96 -12.08 -12.67
N ILE A 236 -11.93 -13.06 -13.57
CA ILE A 236 -12.90 -14.16 -13.56
C ILE A 236 -12.80 -14.91 -12.22
N GLY A 237 -13.94 -15.20 -11.62
CA GLY A 237 -14.06 -15.87 -10.33
C GLY A 237 -14.03 -14.93 -9.12
N TRP A 238 -13.89 -13.59 -9.31
CA TRP A 238 -13.75 -12.63 -8.20
C TRP A 238 -15.01 -11.79 -7.89
N ASN A 239 -16.01 -11.77 -8.76
CA ASN A 239 -17.28 -11.04 -8.54
C ASN A 239 -18.44 -11.72 -9.29
N ASP A 240 -19.65 -11.17 -9.19
CA ASP A 240 -20.85 -11.77 -9.76
C ASP A 240 -21.42 -10.96 -10.94
N ASN A 241 -20.64 -10.04 -11.53
CA ASN A 241 -21.06 -9.26 -12.69
C ASN A 241 -21.07 -10.07 -13.98
N GLU A 242 -21.70 -9.53 -15.02
CA GLU A 242 -21.69 -10.10 -16.37
C GLU A 242 -20.25 -10.38 -16.83
N LEU A 243 -20.06 -11.54 -17.46
CA LEU A 243 -18.78 -11.91 -18.06
C LEU A 243 -18.71 -11.42 -19.52
N TYR A 244 -17.51 -11.07 -19.92
CA TYR A 244 -17.18 -10.64 -21.27
C TYR A 244 -16.06 -11.50 -21.85
N ASP A 245 -16.06 -11.69 -23.18
CA ASP A 245 -14.92 -12.29 -23.88
C ASP A 245 -13.72 -11.31 -23.94
N GLU A 246 -12.59 -11.75 -24.48
CA GLU A 246 -11.37 -10.94 -24.60
C GLU A 246 -11.53 -9.72 -25.51
N LYS A 247 -12.57 -9.68 -26.34
CA LYS A 247 -12.92 -8.58 -27.23
C LYS A 247 -13.97 -7.64 -26.65
N GLY A 248 -14.45 -7.94 -25.43
CA GLY A 248 -15.46 -7.15 -24.74
C GLY A 248 -16.90 -7.45 -25.15
N LYS A 249 -17.17 -8.59 -25.79
CA LYS A 249 -18.53 -9.04 -26.11
C LYS A 249 -19.14 -9.73 -24.90
N PRO A 250 -20.39 -9.39 -24.50
CA PRO A 250 -21.09 -10.07 -23.42
C PRO A 250 -21.28 -11.56 -23.72
N LEU A 251 -21.06 -12.40 -22.71
CA LEU A 251 -21.19 -13.86 -22.80
C LEU A 251 -22.56 -14.35 -22.34
N GLY A 252 -23.47 -13.47 -21.91
CA GLY A 252 -24.80 -13.84 -21.43
C GLY A 252 -24.80 -14.68 -20.14
N LYS A 253 -23.71 -14.58 -19.36
CA LYS A 253 -23.56 -15.27 -18.07
C LYS A 253 -22.81 -14.44 -17.07
N LYS A 254 -23.13 -14.61 -15.79
CA LYS A 254 -22.46 -13.93 -14.69
C LYS A 254 -21.21 -14.69 -14.24
N ASN A 255 -20.28 -13.96 -13.68
CA ASN A 255 -19.17 -14.50 -12.90
C ASN A 255 -19.71 -15.19 -11.63
N ASN A 256 -19.00 -16.17 -11.08
CA ASN A 256 -19.49 -17.03 -9.99
C ASN A 256 -18.79 -16.83 -8.64
N SER A 257 -17.85 -15.89 -8.54
CA SER A 257 -17.08 -15.56 -7.31
C SER A 257 -16.32 -16.74 -6.67
N ASP A 258 -16.02 -17.82 -7.39
CA ASP A 258 -15.37 -18.99 -6.80
C ASP A 258 -13.94 -18.73 -6.37
N GLU A 259 -13.17 -17.93 -7.11
CA GLU A 259 -11.80 -17.53 -6.72
C GLU A 259 -11.81 -16.61 -5.49
N TRP A 260 -12.83 -15.73 -5.38
CA TRP A 260 -13.03 -14.94 -4.18
C TRP A 260 -13.31 -15.81 -2.96
N LYS A 261 -14.15 -16.85 -3.09
CA LYS A 261 -14.39 -17.81 -2.01
C LYS A 261 -13.10 -18.50 -1.58
N LYS A 262 -12.28 -18.97 -2.53
CA LYS A 262 -10.97 -19.57 -2.24
C LYS A 262 -10.03 -18.59 -1.53
N PHE A 263 -10.01 -17.33 -1.96
CA PHE A 263 -9.25 -16.28 -1.27
C PHE A 263 -9.73 -16.10 0.17
N LYS A 264 -11.04 -16.07 0.41
CA LYS A 264 -11.63 -15.95 1.75
C LYS A 264 -11.25 -17.13 2.65
N GLU A 265 -11.18 -18.35 2.12
CA GLU A 265 -10.70 -19.52 2.90
C GLU A 265 -9.20 -19.36 3.29
N LYS A 266 -8.37 -18.83 2.40
CA LYS A 266 -6.94 -18.61 2.71
C LYS A 266 -6.70 -17.57 3.82
N ILE A 267 -7.62 -16.65 4.06
CA ILE A 267 -7.45 -15.59 5.08
C ILE A 267 -8.10 -15.92 6.43
N LYS A 268 -8.86 -16.99 6.54
CA LYS A 268 -9.33 -17.56 7.81
C LYS A 268 -8.18 -18.25 8.55
#